data_e29f2a8777f574176999694a04b13046
#
_entry.id   e29f2a8777f574176999694a04b13046
#
_cell.length_a   1.000
_cell.length_b   1.000
_cell.length_c   1.000
_cell.angle_alpha   90.00
_cell.angle_beta   90.00
_cell.angle_gamma   90.00
#
_symmetry.space_group_name_H-M   'P 1'
#
loop_
_entity.id
_entity.type
_entity.pdbx_description
1 polymer ?
#
loop_
_entity_poly.entity_id
_entity_poly.type
_entity_poly.pdbx_seq_one_letter_code
_entity_poly.pdbx_strand_id
1 'polypeptide(L)'
;MGKIAARLVGNEDRTTPGSYTVGLEGAYNQALSGKEGRRLKQKISKGRWKPVYDENEIEPQDGYDVISTINVNIQDVAHHALLKQLEDYQADHGSVIVMEVATGEIKAVANLGKSRDGGYYERLNYAVGESSEPGSTFKTIAMTVALE
;
A
#
# COMPACT_ATOMS: atom_id res chain seq x y z
N MET A 1 1.88 8.04 15.23
CA MET A 1 2.50 6.96 14.43
C MET A 1 2.69 7.48 13.03
N GLY A 2 3.93 7.55 12.54
CA GLY A 2 4.23 7.96 11.18
C GLY A 2 3.62 6.99 10.16
N LYS A 3 3.49 7.42 8.92
CA LYS A 3 2.93 6.63 7.82
C LYS A 3 3.93 5.57 7.32
N ILE A 4 4.31 4.62 8.19
CA ILE A 4 5.16 3.48 7.84
C ILE A 4 4.38 2.57 6.89
N ALA A 5 5.00 2.16 5.78
CA ALA A 5 4.39 1.34 4.73
C ALA A 5 3.21 2.00 3.98
N ALA A 6 3.12 3.34 3.97
CA ALA A 6 2.00 4.02 3.33
C ALA A 6 1.90 3.72 1.81
N ARG A 7 3.02 3.54 1.12
CA ARG A 7 3.04 3.19 -0.31
C ARG A 7 2.84 1.70 -0.58
N LEU A 8 3.15 0.86 0.40
CA LEU A 8 2.88 -0.57 0.31
C LEU A 8 1.40 -0.89 0.56
N VAL A 9 0.85 -0.36 1.64
CA VAL A 9 -0.57 -0.55 1.99
C VAL A 9 -1.45 0.20 1.00
N GLY A 10 -1.14 1.44 0.74
CA GLY A 10 -1.94 2.33 -0.09
C GLY A 10 -2.69 3.37 0.72
N ASN A 11 -3.45 4.18 0.03
CA ASN A 11 -4.34 5.15 0.61
C ASN A 11 -5.55 5.31 -0.29
N GLU A 12 -6.71 5.01 0.24
CA GLU A 12 -7.97 5.32 -0.43
C GLU A 12 -8.32 6.78 -0.16
N ASP A 13 -8.22 7.63 -1.18
CA ASP A 13 -8.80 8.97 -1.12
C ASP A 13 -10.23 8.93 -1.67
N ARG A 14 -11.19 8.67 -0.78
CA ARG A 14 -12.62 8.65 -1.12
C ARG A 14 -13.19 10.01 -1.47
N THR A 15 -12.42 11.08 -1.27
CA THR A 15 -12.92 12.45 -1.43
C THR A 15 -12.68 13.02 -2.83
N THR A 16 -11.77 12.46 -3.60
CA THR A 16 -11.39 12.96 -4.92
C THR A 16 -11.79 11.97 -6.01
N PRO A 17 -12.80 12.27 -6.84
CA PRO A 17 -13.15 11.44 -7.99
C PRO A 17 -11.94 11.23 -8.90
N GLY A 18 -11.59 9.99 -9.22
CA GLY A 18 -10.43 9.64 -10.04
C GLY A 18 -9.12 9.53 -9.27
N SER A 19 -9.14 9.62 -7.95
CA SER A 19 -7.99 9.28 -7.11
C SER A 19 -7.69 7.79 -7.20
N TYR A 20 -6.51 7.48 -7.75
CA TYR A 20 -6.07 6.09 -7.86
C TYR A 20 -5.55 5.62 -6.51
N THR A 21 -6.15 4.58 -5.98
CA THR A 21 -5.62 3.84 -4.84
C THR A 21 -4.36 3.11 -5.29
N VAL A 22 -3.28 3.25 -4.52
CA VAL A 22 -1.99 2.60 -4.77
C VAL A 22 -1.75 1.53 -3.72
N GLY A 23 -0.75 0.68 -3.94
CA GLY A 23 -0.39 -0.38 -3.00
C GLY A 23 -1.41 -1.52 -2.97
N LEU A 24 -1.49 -2.21 -1.84
CA LEU A 24 -2.41 -3.34 -1.64
C LEU A 24 -3.88 -2.91 -1.75
N GLU A 25 -4.24 -1.76 -1.17
CA GLU A 25 -5.60 -1.23 -1.29
C GLU A 25 -6.00 -0.96 -2.75
N GLY A 26 -5.08 -0.44 -3.57
CA GLY A 26 -5.32 -0.25 -4.99
C GLY A 26 -5.46 -1.56 -5.75
N ALA A 27 -4.54 -2.48 -5.52
CA ALA A 27 -4.51 -3.77 -6.20
C ALA A 27 -5.74 -4.64 -5.88
N TYR A 28 -6.23 -4.58 -4.65
CA TYR A 28 -7.37 -5.39 -4.18
C TYR A 28 -8.65 -4.57 -3.97
N ASN A 29 -8.72 -3.35 -4.51
CA ASN A 29 -9.86 -2.45 -4.31
C ASN A 29 -11.20 -3.10 -4.65
N GLN A 30 -11.27 -3.88 -5.72
CA GLN A 30 -12.50 -4.57 -6.11
C GLN A 30 -12.97 -5.58 -5.05
N ALA A 31 -12.04 -6.24 -4.36
CA ALA A 31 -12.36 -7.19 -3.29
C ALA A 31 -12.73 -6.46 -1.99
N LEU A 32 -12.03 -5.36 -1.69
CA LEU A 32 -12.19 -4.59 -0.45
C LEU A 32 -13.47 -3.73 -0.43
N SER A 33 -13.92 -3.22 -1.58
CA SER A 33 -14.99 -2.21 -1.65
C SER A 33 -16.40 -2.73 -1.36
N GLY A 34 -16.63 -4.05 -1.43
CA GLY A 34 -17.98 -4.61 -1.27
C GLY A 34 -18.95 -4.16 -2.37
N LYS A 35 -20.23 -4.21 -2.07
CA LYS A 35 -21.31 -3.76 -2.96
C LYS A 35 -22.25 -2.83 -2.23
N GLU A 36 -22.54 -1.69 -2.87
CA GLU A 36 -23.49 -0.73 -2.31
C GLU A 36 -24.92 -1.28 -2.32
N GLY A 37 -25.62 -1.09 -1.21
CA GLY A 37 -27.04 -1.36 -1.12
C GLY A 37 -27.88 -0.21 -1.67
N ARG A 38 -29.12 -0.50 -2.03
CA ARG A 38 -30.12 0.49 -2.45
C ARG A 38 -31.39 0.29 -1.66
N ARG A 39 -31.88 1.37 -1.04
CA ARG A 39 -33.14 1.39 -0.30
C ARG A 39 -33.96 2.61 -0.69
N LEU A 40 -35.22 2.40 -1.04
CA LEU A 40 -36.16 3.46 -1.34
C LEU A 40 -36.51 4.20 -0.03
N LYS A 41 -36.43 5.53 -0.05
CA LYS A 41 -36.85 6.38 1.06
C LYS A 41 -37.85 7.42 0.54
N GLN A 42 -38.97 7.58 1.23
CA GLN A 42 -39.95 8.61 0.95
C GLN A 42 -39.69 9.83 1.83
N LYS A 43 -39.68 11.01 1.21
CA LYS A 43 -39.58 12.27 1.95
C LYS A 43 -40.93 12.60 2.58
N ILE A 44 -40.94 12.68 3.91
CA ILE A 44 -42.07 13.20 4.69
C ILE A 44 -41.76 14.63 5.15
N SER A 45 -42.75 15.35 5.70
CA SER A 45 -42.64 16.77 6.05
C SER A 45 -41.36 17.12 6.85
N LYS A 46 -40.87 18.34 6.70
CA LYS A 46 -39.71 18.94 7.41
C LYS A 46 -38.37 18.21 7.21
N GLY A 47 -38.11 17.68 6.00
CA GLY A 47 -36.81 17.10 5.68
C GLY A 47 -36.54 15.70 6.24
N ARG A 48 -37.52 15.05 6.83
CA ARG A 48 -37.42 13.67 7.32
C ARG A 48 -37.70 12.69 6.20
N TRP A 49 -36.90 11.61 6.18
CA TRP A 49 -37.01 10.51 5.23
C TRP A 49 -37.50 9.25 5.98
N LYS A 50 -38.48 8.55 5.43
CA LYS A 50 -38.97 7.27 5.95
C LYS A 50 -38.58 6.17 4.96
N PRO A 51 -38.00 5.05 5.43
CA PRO A 51 -37.84 3.87 4.57
C PRO A 51 -39.22 3.38 4.09
N VAL A 52 -39.31 3.04 2.81
CA VAL A 52 -40.50 2.42 2.24
C VAL A 52 -40.09 1.02 1.82
N TYR A 53 -40.94 0.04 2.13
CA TYR A 53 -40.71 -1.32 1.65
C TYR A 53 -40.77 -1.33 0.12
N ASP A 54 -39.71 -1.85 -0.49
CA ASP A 54 -39.59 -2.01 -1.93
C ASP A 54 -39.01 -3.39 -2.21
N GLU A 55 -39.67 -4.16 -3.08
CA GLU A 55 -39.20 -5.48 -3.49
C GLU A 55 -37.84 -5.43 -4.23
N ASN A 56 -37.42 -4.23 -4.69
CA ASN A 56 -36.14 -3.99 -5.34
C ASN A 56 -35.07 -3.47 -4.35
N GLU A 57 -35.30 -3.58 -3.05
CA GLU A 57 -34.30 -3.24 -2.04
C GLU A 57 -33.10 -4.20 -2.18
N ILE A 58 -31.91 -3.62 -2.31
CA ILE A 58 -30.65 -4.35 -2.37
C ILE A 58 -29.91 -4.10 -1.06
N GLU A 59 -29.66 -5.14 -0.30
CA GLU A 59 -28.84 -5.04 0.90
C GLU A 59 -27.36 -4.81 0.53
N PRO A 60 -26.65 -3.94 1.29
CA PRO A 60 -25.21 -3.77 1.10
C PRO A 60 -24.48 -5.08 1.44
N GLN A 61 -23.43 -5.37 0.69
CA GLN A 61 -22.53 -6.49 0.97
C GLN A 61 -21.16 -5.93 1.34
N ASP A 62 -20.65 -6.34 2.50
CA ASP A 62 -19.31 -5.97 2.93
C ASP A 62 -18.26 -6.54 1.98
N GLY A 63 -17.13 -5.84 1.85
CA GLY A 63 -15.97 -6.33 1.12
C GLY A 63 -15.25 -7.45 1.87
N TYR A 64 -14.25 -7.99 1.22
CA TYR A 64 -13.36 -9.00 1.81
C TYR A 64 -12.19 -8.35 2.54
N ASP A 65 -11.62 -9.07 3.50
CA ASP A 65 -10.35 -8.70 4.12
C ASP A 65 -9.18 -9.21 3.27
N VAL A 66 -8.10 -8.44 3.24
CA VAL A 66 -6.84 -8.85 2.62
C VAL A 66 -5.79 -9.06 3.71
N ILE A 67 -5.34 -10.31 3.83
CA ILE A 67 -4.29 -10.68 4.78
C ILE A 67 -2.95 -10.69 4.04
N SER A 68 -2.01 -9.85 4.46
CA SER A 68 -0.66 -9.78 3.89
C SER A 68 0.35 -10.55 4.73
N THR A 69 1.49 -10.89 4.13
CA THR A 69 2.62 -11.54 4.80
C THR A 69 3.52 -10.54 5.54
N ILE A 70 3.21 -9.25 5.47
CA ILE A 70 4.01 -8.19 6.08
C ILE A 70 3.97 -8.30 7.61
N ASN A 71 5.16 -8.29 8.21
CA ASN A 71 5.33 -8.25 9.65
C ASN A 71 5.62 -6.81 10.09
N VAL A 72 4.72 -6.25 10.89
CA VAL A 72 4.79 -4.84 11.32
C VAL A 72 6.10 -4.52 12.06
N ASN A 73 6.60 -5.44 12.89
CA ASN A 73 7.84 -5.23 13.63
C ASN A 73 9.06 -5.22 12.71
N ILE A 74 9.11 -6.14 11.73
CA ILE A 74 10.19 -6.18 10.74
C ILE A 74 10.10 -4.95 9.84
N GLN A 75 8.91 -4.54 9.45
CA GLN A 75 8.67 -3.33 8.67
C GLN A 75 9.18 -2.07 9.38
N ASP A 76 8.92 -1.94 10.69
CA ASP A 76 9.37 -0.81 11.49
C ASP A 76 10.90 -0.75 11.57
N VAL A 77 11.55 -1.87 11.85
CA VAL A 77 13.02 -1.98 11.87
C VAL A 77 13.62 -1.64 10.50
N ALA A 78 13.06 -2.19 9.42
CA ALA A 78 13.53 -1.92 8.06
C ALA A 78 13.40 -0.44 7.69
N HIS A 79 12.29 0.19 8.04
CA HIS A 79 12.04 1.61 7.80
C HIS A 79 13.06 2.50 8.52
N HIS A 80 13.27 2.28 9.82
CA HIS A 80 14.21 3.09 10.61
C HIS A 80 15.67 2.84 10.21
N ALA A 81 16.04 1.62 9.88
CA ALA A 81 17.38 1.31 9.38
C ALA A 81 17.65 2.01 8.03
N LEU A 82 16.67 2.00 7.12
CA LEU A 82 16.76 2.71 5.85
C LEU A 82 16.88 4.22 6.07
N LEU A 83 16.01 4.79 6.91
CA LEU A 83 16.02 6.23 7.21
C LEU A 83 17.39 6.67 7.70
N LYS A 84 17.94 5.96 8.69
CA LYS A 84 19.26 6.26 9.24
C LYS A 84 20.36 6.24 8.17
N GLN A 85 20.37 5.24 7.30
CA GLN A 85 21.37 5.16 6.23
C GLN A 85 21.22 6.29 5.21
N LEU A 86 20.00 6.67 4.84
CA LEU A 86 19.75 7.77 3.93
C LEU A 86 20.19 9.12 4.53
N GLU A 87 20.00 9.32 5.83
CA GLU A 87 20.47 10.50 6.56
C GLU A 87 22.00 10.54 6.67
N ASP A 88 22.63 9.41 7.05
CA ASP A 88 24.07 9.30 7.22
C ASP A 88 24.82 9.56 5.91
N TYR A 89 24.31 9.07 4.78
CA TYR A 89 24.92 9.21 3.46
C TYR A 89 24.35 10.35 2.61
N GLN A 90 23.34 11.07 3.10
CA GLN A 90 22.63 12.12 2.37
C GLN A 90 22.15 11.67 0.99
N ALA A 91 21.74 10.41 0.87
CA ALA A 91 21.28 9.82 -0.37
C ALA A 91 19.91 10.37 -0.78
N ASP A 92 19.61 10.41 -2.07
CA ASP A 92 18.34 10.94 -2.58
C ASP A 92 17.16 10.03 -2.28
N HIS A 93 17.34 8.72 -2.38
CA HIS A 93 16.32 7.73 -2.06
C HIS A 93 16.94 6.34 -1.81
N GLY A 94 16.12 5.43 -1.34
CA GLY A 94 16.49 4.03 -1.17
C GLY A 94 15.29 3.14 -0.88
N SER A 95 15.53 1.85 -0.97
CA SER A 95 14.54 0.82 -0.65
C SER A 95 15.17 -0.35 0.10
N VAL A 96 14.36 -1.01 0.93
CA VAL A 96 14.69 -2.26 1.61
C VAL A 96 13.55 -3.24 1.41
N ILE A 97 13.88 -4.46 0.97
CA ILE A 97 12.94 -5.59 0.92
C ILE A 97 13.49 -6.68 1.82
N VAL A 98 12.65 -7.20 2.72
CA VAL A 98 12.97 -8.34 3.57
C VAL A 98 12.10 -9.52 3.16
N MET A 99 12.74 -10.61 2.76
CA MET A 99 12.08 -11.84 2.29
C MET A 99 12.50 -13.00 3.18
N GLU A 100 11.55 -13.83 3.56
CA GLU A 100 11.81 -15.11 4.22
C GLU A 100 12.29 -16.14 3.21
N VAL A 101 13.50 -16.66 3.39
CA VAL A 101 14.13 -17.55 2.40
C VAL A 101 13.39 -18.86 2.22
N ALA A 102 12.83 -19.41 3.30
CA ALA A 102 12.15 -20.72 3.28
C ALA A 102 10.83 -20.70 2.49
N THR A 103 10.09 -19.59 2.55
CA THR A 103 8.74 -19.48 1.99
C THR A 103 8.65 -18.56 0.77
N GLY A 104 9.63 -17.65 0.60
CA GLY A 104 9.59 -16.57 -0.39
C GLY A 104 8.65 -15.42 0.01
N GLU A 105 8.09 -15.44 1.20
CA GLU A 105 7.18 -14.40 1.66
C GLU A 105 7.90 -13.08 1.92
N ILE A 106 7.33 -11.98 1.45
CA ILE A 106 7.83 -10.64 1.75
C ILE A 106 7.36 -10.22 3.14
N LYS A 107 8.29 -10.00 4.05
CA LYS A 107 8.01 -9.60 5.44
C LYS A 107 8.08 -8.09 5.66
N ALA A 108 8.83 -7.37 4.84
CA ALA A 108 8.87 -5.91 4.87
C ALA A 108 9.24 -5.33 3.50
N VAL A 109 8.70 -4.14 3.21
CA VAL A 109 9.09 -3.30 2.06
C VAL A 109 9.11 -1.85 2.53
N ALA A 110 10.28 -1.26 2.67
CA ALA A 110 10.46 0.13 3.02
C ALA A 110 11.03 0.91 1.84
N ASN A 111 10.45 2.07 1.57
CA ASN A 111 10.85 2.96 0.49
C ASN A 111 10.87 4.40 1.00
N LEU A 112 11.98 5.08 0.90
CA LEU A 112 12.11 6.48 1.33
C LEU A 112 12.80 7.31 0.26
N GLY A 113 12.30 8.52 0.04
CA GLY A 113 12.91 9.51 -0.85
C GLY A 113 12.97 10.87 -0.20
N LYS A 114 14.07 11.60 -0.47
CA LYS A 114 14.32 12.93 0.02
C LYS A 114 13.30 13.92 -0.55
N SER A 115 12.74 14.74 0.30
CA SER A 115 11.83 15.82 -0.09
C SER A 115 12.57 17.16 -0.17
N ARG A 116 11.91 18.16 -0.74
CA ARG A 116 12.48 19.51 -0.88
C ARG A 116 12.77 20.20 0.45
N ASP A 117 12.07 19.81 1.50
CA ASP A 117 12.28 20.26 2.87
C ASP A 117 13.44 19.56 3.60
N GLY A 118 14.10 18.60 2.94
CA GLY A 118 15.21 17.82 3.46
C GLY A 118 14.81 16.57 4.24
N GLY A 119 13.53 16.38 4.52
CA GLY A 119 13.01 15.15 5.16
C GLY A 119 12.89 13.98 4.19
N TYR A 120 12.79 12.76 4.74
CA TYR A 120 12.59 11.54 3.97
C TYR A 120 11.18 11.01 4.15
N TYR A 121 10.51 10.70 3.04
CA TYR A 121 9.11 10.26 3.03
C TYR A 121 8.88 9.13 2.02
N GLU A 122 7.86 8.32 2.25
CA GLU A 122 7.39 7.32 1.29
C GLU A 122 6.63 8.00 0.14
N ARG A 123 7.33 8.34 -0.94
CA ARG A 123 6.77 9.01 -2.12
C ARG A 123 6.48 8.06 -3.28
N LEU A 124 7.38 7.13 -3.52
CA LEU A 124 7.34 6.14 -4.58
C LEU A 124 7.77 4.79 -4.01
N ASN A 125 7.25 3.70 -4.55
CA ASN A 125 7.83 2.39 -4.32
C ASN A 125 9.05 2.23 -5.23
N TYR A 126 10.20 2.72 -4.78
CA TYR A 126 11.46 2.70 -5.54
C TYR A 126 11.92 1.28 -5.88
N ALA A 127 11.54 0.29 -5.09
CA ALA A 127 11.91 -1.10 -5.31
C ALA A 127 11.36 -1.68 -6.62
N VAL A 128 10.23 -1.16 -7.11
CA VAL A 128 9.57 -1.64 -8.34
C VAL A 128 9.21 -0.52 -9.32
N GLY A 129 9.23 0.72 -8.88
CA GLY A 129 8.79 1.89 -9.67
C GLY A 129 9.91 2.64 -10.37
N GLU A 130 11.16 2.28 -10.16
CA GLU A 130 12.32 2.90 -10.76
C GLU A 130 13.30 1.87 -11.34
N SER A 131 13.98 2.25 -12.38
CA SER A 131 15.04 1.44 -12.99
C SER A 131 16.38 2.16 -12.86
N SER A 132 17.38 1.46 -12.34
CA SER A 132 18.74 1.96 -12.21
C SER A 132 19.75 0.90 -12.63
N GLU A 133 20.99 1.31 -12.87
CA GLU A 133 22.07 0.36 -13.13
C GLU A 133 22.33 -0.49 -11.89
N PRO A 134 22.20 -1.83 -11.97
CA PRO A 134 22.28 -2.71 -10.83
C PRO A 134 23.69 -2.81 -10.23
N GLY A 135 24.70 -2.49 -10.98
CA GLY A 135 26.08 -2.63 -10.55
C GLY A 135 26.39 -4.04 -10.01
N SER A 136 27.13 -4.14 -8.88
CA SER A 136 27.49 -5.44 -8.27
C SER A 136 26.31 -6.26 -7.77
N THR A 137 25.11 -5.69 -7.64
CA THR A 137 23.90 -6.47 -7.27
C THR A 137 23.52 -7.47 -8.35
N PHE A 138 23.91 -7.23 -9.60
CA PHE A 138 23.72 -8.17 -10.71
C PHE A 138 24.47 -9.51 -10.52
N LYS A 139 25.49 -9.54 -9.66
CA LYS A 139 26.22 -10.78 -9.33
C LYS A 139 25.31 -11.84 -8.70
N THR A 140 24.24 -11.44 -8.03
CA THR A 140 23.23 -12.36 -7.50
C THR A 140 22.58 -13.17 -8.62
N ILE A 141 22.20 -12.51 -9.71
CA ILE A 141 21.62 -13.17 -10.90
C ILE A 141 22.65 -14.08 -11.56
N ALA A 142 23.89 -13.59 -11.74
CA ALA A 142 24.97 -14.39 -12.33
C ALA A 142 25.27 -15.64 -11.50
N MET A 143 25.21 -15.54 -10.16
CA MET A 143 25.40 -16.67 -9.27
C MET A 143 24.28 -17.69 -9.35
N THR A 144 23.03 -17.22 -9.44
CA THR A 144 21.85 -18.09 -9.61
C THR A 144 21.98 -18.92 -10.88
N VAL A 145 22.33 -18.28 -12.01
CA VAL A 145 22.53 -18.98 -13.29
C VAL A 145 23.70 -19.97 -13.23
N ALA A 146 24.74 -19.68 -12.44
CA ALA A 146 25.90 -20.57 -12.31
C ALA A 146 25.64 -21.80 -11.42
N LEU A 147 24.60 -21.77 -10.61
CA LEU A 147 24.22 -22.87 -9.70
C LEU A 147 23.14 -23.79 -10.30
N GLU A 148 22.45 -23.38 -11.36
CA GLU A 148 21.53 -24.22 -12.16
C GLU A 148 22.29 -25.07 -13.19
#